data_3430163b969c004eced3ddda6911d505
#
_entry.id   3430163b969c004eced3ddda6911d505
#
_cell.length_a   1.000
_cell.length_b   1.000
_cell.length_c   1.000
_cell.angle_alpha   90.00
_cell.angle_beta   90.00
_cell.angle_gamma   90.00
#
_symmetry.space_group_name_H-M   'P 1'
#
loop_
_entity.id
_entity.type
_entity.pdbx_description
1 polymer ?
#
loop_
_entity_poly.entity_id
_entity_poly.type
_entity_poly.pdbx_seq_one_letter_code
_entity_poly.pdbx_strand_id
1 'polypeptide(L)'
;SLNPVFRIGEQVDEAIELHNPDMKEEDVKARTLELLEMVGIANKEGVYSMYPHELSGGMRQRVMIAIALACKPELIIADEPTTALDVTIQAQILDLLENLKKKIGSSIMLITHDLGVVAGMADYVVVMYAGRVIEKGTADDIFHHPAHPYTIGLMKSKPVVGKKVEELYNIPGSVPNPVNMPNYCYFRDRCEMQCDMCAGKYPPSIRISDTHVVSC
;
A
#
# COMPACT_ATOMS: atom_id res chain seq x y z
N SER A 1 -10.38 9.73 3.79
CA SER A 1 -11.35 9.16 4.75
C SER A 1 -12.74 9.72 4.47
N LEU A 2 -13.80 8.90 4.64
CA LEU A 2 -15.19 9.34 4.45
C LEU A 2 -15.58 10.34 5.54
N ASN A 3 -16.30 11.40 5.14
CA ASN A 3 -16.86 12.36 6.07
C ASN A 3 -18.17 11.79 6.67
N PRO A 4 -18.30 11.65 8.00
CA PRO A 4 -19.43 10.96 8.63
C PRO A 4 -20.76 11.70 8.52
N VAL A 5 -20.77 13.00 8.19
CA VAL A 5 -21.97 13.84 8.15
C VAL A 5 -22.60 13.94 6.75
N PHE A 6 -21.94 13.44 5.73
CA PHE A 6 -22.46 13.40 4.35
C PHE A 6 -22.80 11.97 3.93
N ARG A 7 -23.79 11.84 3.06
CA ARG A 7 -24.17 10.54 2.49
C ARG A 7 -23.08 10.04 1.52
N ILE A 8 -23.08 8.74 1.29
CA ILE A 8 -22.10 8.10 0.41
C ILE A 8 -22.21 8.66 -1.01
N GLY A 9 -23.42 8.78 -1.56
CA GLY A 9 -23.62 9.34 -2.89
C GLY A 9 -23.06 10.73 -3.05
N GLU A 10 -23.38 11.63 -2.10
CA GLU A 10 -22.89 13.02 -2.11
C GLU A 10 -21.37 13.10 -2.19
N GLN A 11 -20.64 12.24 -1.48
CA GLN A 11 -19.17 12.24 -1.46
C GLN A 11 -18.55 11.69 -2.75
N VAL A 12 -19.22 10.75 -3.42
CA VAL A 12 -18.76 10.24 -4.71
C VAL A 12 -19.11 11.22 -5.82
N ASP A 13 -20.32 11.81 -5.77
CA ASP A 13 -20.78 12.83 -6.71
C ASP A 13 -19.85 14.03 -6.71
N GLU A 14 -19.49 14.56 -5.52
CA GLU A 14 -18.54 15.67 -5.38
C GLU A 14 -17.22 15.40 -6.11
N ALA A 15 -16.68 14.18 -5.97
CA ALA A 15 -15.43 13.82 -6.66
C ALA A 15 -15.59 13.80 -8.18
N ILE A 16 -16.75 13.40 -8.71
CA ILE A 16 -17.03 13.41 -10.16
C ILE A 16 -17.21 14.84 -10.66
N GLU A 17 -18.01 15.65 -9.96
CA GLU A 17 -18.34 17.04 -10.33
C GLU A 17 -17.10 17.93 -10.38
N LEU A 18 -16.20 17.80 -9.37
CA LEU A 18 -14.94 18.56 -9.33
C LEU A 18 -14.08 18.37 -10.58
N HIS A 19 -14.15 17.19 -11.23
CA HIS A 19 -13.36 16.87 -12.41
C HIS A 19 -14.15 16.96 -13.71
N ASN A 20 -15.49 17.11 -13.63
CA ASN A 20 -16.38 17.20 -14.79
C ASN A 20 -17.46 18.28 -14.54
N PRO A 21 -17.09 19.56 -14.46
CA PRO A 21 -18.00 20.62 -14.03
C PRO A 21 -19.20 20.83 -14.96
N ASP A 22 -19.12 20.36 -16.20
CA ASP A 22 -20.20 20.47 -17.20
C ASP A 22 -21.12 19.24 -17.20
N MET A 23 -20.88 18.23 -16.35
CA MET A 23 -21.72 17.03 -16.29
C MET A 23 -23.05 17.34 -15.60
N LYS A 24 -24.16 16.83 -16.14
CA LYS A 24 -25.47 17.01 -15.54
C LYS A 24 -25.62 16.15 -14.28
N GLU A 25 -26.39 16.61 -13.31
CA GLU A 25 -26.65 15.93 -12.05
C GLU A 25 -27.12 14.46 -12.23
N GLU A 26 -27.97 14.22 -13.23
CA GLU A 26 -28.47 12.87 -13.55
C GLU A 26 -27.32 11.94 -14.03
N ASP A 27 -26.38 12.48 -14.83
CA ASP A 27 -25.23 11.73 -15.34
C ASP A 27 -24.19 11.49 -14.25
N VAL A 28 -24.01 12.46 -13.32
CA VAL A 28 -23.14 12.32 -12.12
C VAL A 28 -23.66 11.16 -11.26
N LYS A 29 -24.94 11.17 -10.92
CA LYS A 29 -25.57 10.10 -10.14
C LYS A 29 -25.47 8.74 -10.83
N ALA A 30 -25.72 8.68 -12.14
CA ALA A 30 -25.59 7.44 -12.92
C ALA A 30 -24.14 6.91 -12.85
N ARG A 31 -23.16 7.81 -12.98
CA ARG A 31 -21.73 7.45 -12.86
C ARG A 31 -21.36 6.99 -11.46
N THR A 32 -21.88 7.60 -10.42
CA THR A 32 -21.71 7.16 -9.03
C THR A 32 -22.23 5.74 -8.83
N LEU A 33 -23.43 5.44 -9.30
CA LEU A 33 -24.00 4.08 -9.20
C LEU A 33 -23.18 3.06 -9.98
N GLU A 34 -22.63 3.42 -11.14
CA GLU A 34 -21.70 2.57 -11.90
C GLU A 34 -20.42 2.28 -11.13
N LEU A 35 -19.84 3.30 -10.48
CA LEU A 35 -18.63 3.15 -9.67
C LEU A 35 -18.88 2.25 -8.45
N LEU A 36 -20.00 2.42 -7.76
CA LEU A 36 -20.39 1.57 -6.62
C LEU A 36 -20.56 0.11 -7.05
N GLU A 37 -21.17 -0.13 -8.22
CA GLU A 37 -21.27 -1.48 -8.79
C GLU A 37 -19.91 -2.05 -9.16
N MET A 38 -19.02 -1.25 -9.76
CA MET A 38 -17.67 -1.65 -10.17
C MET A 38 -16.82 -2.12 -8.99
N VAL A 39 -17.00 -1.52 -7.80
CA VAL A 39 -16.31 -1.96 -6.57
C VAL A 39 -17.06 -3.08 -5.82
N GLY A 40 -18.10 -3.64 -6.43
CA GLY A 40 -18.82 -4.81 -5.91
C GLY A 40 -19.84 -4.51 -4.79
N ILE A 41 -20.46 -3.33 -4.83
CA ILE A 41 -21.59 -2.97 -3.95
C ILE A 41 -22.89 -3.36 -4.64
N ALA A 42 -23.51 -4.45 -4.20
CA ALA A 42 -24.72 -5.01 -4.83
C ALA A 42 -25.94 -4.10 -4.72
N ASN A 43 -26.18 -3.50 -3.55
CA ASN A 43 -27.29 -2.56 -3.32
C ASN A 43 -26.80 -1.12 -3.44
N LYS A 44 -26.39 -0.73 -4.65
CA LYS A 44 -25.79 0.58 -4.91
C LYS A 44 -26.75 1.75 -4.66
N GLU A 45 -28.03 1.62 -4.98
CA GLU A 45 -29.06 2.63 -4.74
C GLU A 45 -29.30 2.84 -3.23
N GLY A 46 -29.36 1.75 -2.46
CA GLY A 46 -29.49 1.82 -1.01
C GLY A 46 -28.27 2.47 -0.39
N VAL A 47 -27.05 2.01 -0.77
CA VAL A 47 -25.79 2.53 -0.24
C VAL A 47 -25.57 4.01 -0.62
N TYR A 48 -26.00 4.43 -1.81
CA TYR A 48 -25.95 5.84 -2.23
C TYR A 48 -26.59 6.77 -1.19
N SER A 49 -27.70 6.35 -0.56
CA SER A 49 -28.46 7.15 0.41
C SER A 49 -27.99 6.98 1.86
N MET A 50 -27.08 6.03 2.14
CA MET A 50 -26.56 5.75 3.48
C MET A 50 -25.46 6.70 3.91
N TYR A 51 -25.22 6.77 5.22
CA TYR A 51 -24.08 7.44 5.83
C TYR A 51 -22.93 6.45 6.09
N PRO A 52 -21.67 6.92 6.19
CA PRO A 52 -20.53 6.04 6.44
C PRO A 52 -20.64 5.14 7.67
N HIS A 53 -21.29 5.60 8.74
CA HIS A 53 -21.46 4.83 9.98
C HIS A 53 -22.45 3.65 9.84
N GLU A 54 -23.29 3.65 8.81
CA GLU A 54 -24.21 2.55 8.51
C GLU A 54 -23.55 1.42 7.71
N LEU A 55 -22.29 1.63 7.24
CA LEU A 55 -21.55 0.68 6.43
C LEU A 55 -20.54 -0.14 7.26
N SER A 56 -20.33 -1.40 6.87
CA SER A 56 -19.21 -2.20 7.38
C SER A 56 -17.86 -1.63 6.97
N GLY A 57 -16.76 -2.04 7.64
CA GLY A 57 -15.40 -1.61 7.30
C GLY A 57 -15.04 -1.88 5.83
N GLY A 58 -15.34 -3.09 5.35
CA GLY A 58 -15.10 -3.46 3.96
C GLY A 58 -15.94 -2.66 2.95
N MET A 59 -17.20 -2.33 3.28
CA MET A 59 -18.02 -1.47 2.43
C MET A 59 -17.47 -0.04 2.38
N ARG A 60 -17.06 0.52 3.51
CA ARG A 60 -16.40 1.85 3.54
C ARG A 60 -15.14 1.87 2.68
N GLN A 61 -14.33 0.82 2.74
CA GLN A 61 -13.12 0.71 1.92
C GLN A 61 -13.46 0.65 0.42
N ARG A 62 -14.48 -0.11 0.02
CA ARG A 62 -14.97 -0.15 -1.37
C ARG A 62 -15.45 1.21 -1.86
N VAL A 63 -16.18 1.97 -1.04
CA VAL A 63 -16.60 3.34 -1.36
C VAL A 63 -15.39 4.27 -1.53
N MET A 64 -14.38 4.18 -0.68
CA MET A 64 -13.14 4.96 -0.83
C MET A 64 -12.41 4.64 -2.14
N ILE A 65 -12.40 3.37 -2.56
CA ILE A 65 -11.87 2.96 -3.86
C ILE A 65 -12.73 3.55 -4.98
N ALA A 66 -14.06 3.54 -4.87
CA ALA A 66 -14.96 4.15 -5.87
C ALA A 66 -14.68 5.66 -6.05
N ILE A 67 -14.49 6.39 -4.95
CA ILE A 67 -14.10 7.82 -4.99
C ILE A 67 -12.75 7.99 -5.71
N ALA A 68 -11.76 7.16 -5.40
CA ALA A 68 -10.45 7.24 -6.07
C ALA A 68 -10.54 6.98 -7.58
N LEU A 69 -11.52 6.17 -8.02
CA LEU A 69 -11.76 5.84 -9.43
C LEU A 69 -12.61 6.89 -10.17
N ALA A 70 -13.25 7.81 -9.47
CA ALA A 70 -14.17 8.80 -10.05
C ALA A 70 -13.51 9.59 -11.21
N CYS A 71 -12.23 9.90 -11.08
CA CYS A 71 -11.45 10.71 -12.02
C CYS A 71 -10.68 9.90 -13.06
N LYS A 72 -10.92 8.58 -13.18
CA LYS A 72 -10.17 7.68 -14.07
C LYS A 72 -8.65 7.86 -13.98
N PRO A 73 -8.04 7.70 -12.80
CA PRO A 73 -6.64 7.99 -12.56
C PRO A 73 -5.72 7.03 -13.33
N GLU A 74 -4.55 7.51 -13.75
CA GLU A 74 -3.46 6.68 -14.29
C GLU A 74 -2.71 5.95 -13.17
N LEU A 75 -2.70 6.52 -11.94
CA LEU A 75 -2.06 5.97 -10.75
C LEU A 75 -3.01 6.02 -9.56
N ILE A 76 -3.19 4.88 -8.89
CA ILE A 76 -3.91 4.76 -7.62
C ILE A 76 -2.88 4.57 -6.51
N ILE A 77 -2.91 5.43 -5.49
CA ILE A 77 -2.10 5.28 -4.28
C ILE A 77 -2.98 4.65 -3.20
N ALA A 78 -2.67 3.42 -2.82
CA ALA A 78 -3.36 2.66 -1.79
C ALA A 78 -2.48 2.60 -0.53
N ASP A 79 -2.73 3.50 0.41
CA ASP A 79 -1.99 3.61 1.67
C ASP A 79 -2.68 2.75 2.74
N GLU A 80 -2.05 1.63 3.08
CA GLU A 80 -2.55 0.62 4.01
C GLU A 80 -4.03 0.23 3.78
N PRO A 81 -4.41 -0.17 2.55
CA PRO A 81 -5.82 -0.32 2.16
C PRO A 81 -6.56 -1.42 2.90
N THR A 82 -5.87 -2.26 3.64
CA THR A 82 -6.43 -3.41 4.35
C THR A 82 -6.31 -3.31 5.88
N THR A 83 -5.78 -2.20 6.39
CA THR A 83 -5.65 -1.97 7.85
C THR A 83 -7.01 -1.99 8.54
N ALA A 84 -7.08 -2.67 9.68
CA ALA A 84 -8.31 -2.88 10.48
C ALA A 84 -9.43 -3.66 9.79
N LEU A 85 -9.12 -4.42 8.74
CA LEU A 85 -10.04 -5.38 8.12
C LEU A 85 -9.70 -6.82 8.56
N ASP A 86 -10.71 -7.67 8.64
CA ASP A 86 -10.47 -9.11 8.82
C ASP A 86 -9.85 -9.73 7.57
N VAL A 87 -9.18 -10.88 7.75
CA VAL A 87 -8.38 -11.54 6.69
C VAL A 87 -9.21 -11.83 5.43
N THR A 88 -10.48 -12.18 5.58
CA THR A 88 -11.35 -12.49 4.45
C THR A 88 -11.67 -11.24 3.64
N ILE A 89 -12.03 -10.15 4.31
CA ILE A 89 -12.30 -8.86 3.65
C ILE A 89 -11.03 -8.28 3.07
N GLN A 90 -9.87 -8.42 3.76
CA GLN A 90 -8.56 -8.03 3.22
C GLN A 90 -8.30 -8.69 1.86
N ALA A 91 -8.45 -10.02 1.75
CA ALA A 91 -8.27 -10.73 0.50
C ALA A 91 -9.20 -10.20 -0.61
N GLN A 92 -10.49 -9.96 -0.29
CA GLN A 92 -11.45 -9.41 -1.23
C GLN A 92 -11.09 -7.99 -1.73
N ILE A 93 -10.53 -7.13 -0.87
CA ILE A 93 -10.08 -5.78 -1.27
C ILE A 93 -8.86 -5.85 -2.17
N LEU A 94 -7.91 -6.76 -1.90
CA LEU A 94 -6.73 -6.96 -2.74
C LEU A 94 -7.11 -7.52 -4.12
N ASP A 95 -7.98 -8.51 -4.18
CA ASP A 95 -8.53 -9.06 -5.43
C ASP A 95 -9.28 -7.97 -6.23
N LEU A 96 -10.05 -7.12 -5.54
CA LEU A 96 -10.71 -5.98 -6.17
C LEU A 96 -9.70 -5.03 -6.81
N LEU A 97 -8.65 -4.63 -6.10
CA LEU A 97 -7.62 -3.73 -6.62
C LEU A 97 -6.90 -4.34 -7.83
N GLU A 98 -6.56 -5.63 -7.79
CA GLU A 98 -5.93 -6.31 -8.92
C GLU A 98 -6.84 -6.38 -10.15
N ASN A 99 -8.13 -6.68 -9.95
CA ASN A 99 -9.11 -6.70 -11.04
C ASN A 99 -9.32 -5.30 -11.64
N LEU A 100 -9.34 -4.27 -10.80
CA LEU A 100 -9.43 -2.87 -11.25
C LEU A 100 -8.19 -2.44 -12.04
N LYS A 101 -6.97 -2.80 -11.59
CA LYS A 101 -5.72 -2.59 -12.35
C LYS A 101 -5.85 -3.11 -13.78
N LYS A 102 -6.33 -4.34 -13.95
CA LYS A 102 -6.52 -4.98 -15.27
C LYS A 102 -7.63 -4.32 -16.10
N LYS A 103 -8.75 -3.94 -15.46
CA LYS A 103 -9.94 -3.42 -16.15
C LYS A 103 -9.79 -1.97 -16.61
N ILE A 104 -9.09 -1.15 -15.82
CA ILE A 104 -8.97 0.30 -16.03
C ILE A 104 -7.64 0.66 -16.70
N GLY A 105 -6.62 -0.21 -16.58
CA GLY A 105 -5.27 0.05 -17.08
C GLY A 105 -4.47 1.03 -16.23
N SER A 106 -4.88 1.26 -14.97
CA SER A 106 -4.18 2.13 -14.02
C SER A 106 -3.03 1.39 -13.34
N SER A 107 -1.98 2.10 -12.97
CA SER A 107 -0.95 1.60 -12.07
C SER A 107 -1.40 1.71 -10.62
N ILE A 108 -0.93 0.80 -9.76
CA ILE A 108 -1.21 0.84 -8.31
C ILE A 108 0.10 0.98 -7.55
N MET A 109 0.21 2.02 -6.72
CA MET A 109 1.25 2.14 -5.71
C MET A 109 0.66 1.71 -4.37
N LEU A 110 1.06 0.52 -3.91
CA LEU A 110 0.61 -0.06 -2.65
C LEU A 110 1.61 0.26 -1.54
N ILE A 111 1.17 0.92 -0.47
CA ILE A 111 1.94 1.15 0.75
C ILE A 111 1.41 0.19 1.80
N THR A 112 2.26 -0.71 2.29
CA THR A 112 1.86 -1.72 3.28
C THR A 112 3.07 -2.25 4.04
N HIS A 113 2.83 -2.77 5.22
CA HIS A 113 3.80 -3.52 6.01
C HIS A 113 3.64 -5.05 5.86
N ASP A 114 2.66 -5.51 5.11
CA ASP A 114 2.41 -6.95 4.91
C ASP A 114 3.21 -7.49 3.72
N LEU A 115 4.30 -8.19 4.02
CA LEU A 115 5.16 -8.82 3.02
C LEU A 115 4.44 -9.90 2.19
N GLY A 116 3.38 -10.52 2.73
CA GLY A 116 2.58 -11.51 2.01
C GLY A 116 1.79 -10.86 0.88
N VAL A 117 1.20 -9.70 1.15
CA VAL A 117 0.49 -8.89 0.17
C VAL A 117 1.45 -8.40 -0.91
N VAL A 118 2.62 -7.86 -0.52
CA VAL A 118 3.63 -7.40 -1.48
C VAL A 118 4.08 -8.53 -2.40
N ALA A 119 4.38 -9.70 -1.83
CA ALA A 119 4.82 -10.87 -2.61
C ALA A 119 3.79 -11.36 -3.64
N GLY A 120 2.49 -11.16 -3.35
CA GLY A 120 1.39 -11.62 -4.23
C GLY A 120 1.00 -10.63 -5.32
N MET A 121 1.29 -9.33 -5.16
CA MET A 121 0.73 -8.28 -6.02
C MET A 121 1.77 -7.38 -6.69
N ALA A 122 2.97 -7.23 -6.10
CA ALA A 122 3.92 -6.24 -6.56
C ALA A 122 4.77 -6.75 -7.73
N ASP A 123 4.86 -5.95 -8.78
CA ASP A 123 5.82 -6.15 -9.86
C ASP A 123 7.20 -5.58 -9.46
N TYR A 124 7.21 -4.45 -8.74
CA TYR A 124 8.39 -3.73 -8.27
C TYR A 124 8.23 -3.30 -6.82
N VAL A 125 9.25 -3.43 -6.02
CA VAL A 125 9.22 -3.19 -4.58
C VAL A 125 10.23 -2.11 -4.19
N VAL A 126 9.81 -1.21 -3.31
CA VAL A 126 10.66 -0.20 -2.68
C VAL A 126 10.64 -0.43 -1.17
N VAL A 127 11.78 -0.80 -0.60
CA VAL A 127 11.94 -0.99 0.84
C VAL A 127 12.43 0.30 1.48
N MET A 128 11.72 0.73 2.51
CA MET A 128 12.05 1.95 3.25
C MET A 128 12.41 1.63 4.71
N TYR A 129 13.36 2.37 5.25
CA TYR A 129 13.70 2.33 6.67
C TYR A 129 13.95 3.75 7.19
N ALA A 130 13.29 4.11 8.30
CA ALA A 130 13.42 5.43 8.93
C ALA A 130 13.31 6.61 7.92
N GLY A 131 12.33 6.54 7.00
CA GLY A 131 12.07 7.58 6.00
C GLY A 131 12.99 7.60 4.78
N ARG A 132 13.93 6.63 4.65
CA ARG A 132 14.83 6.51 3.51
C ARG A 132 14.56 5.24 2.70
N VAL A 133 14.67 5.36 1.38
CA VAL A 133 14.72 4.19 0.50
C VAL A 133 16.09 3.53 0.68
N ILE A 134 16.09 2.28 1.11
CA ILE A 134 17.31 1.51 1.38
C ILE A 134 17.57 0.45 0.32
N GLU A 135 16.52 -0.05 -0.31
CA GLU A 135 16.60 -1.06 -1.37
C GLU A 135 15.39 -0.96 -2.27
N LYS A 136 15.57 -1.20 -3.57
CA LYS A 136 14.46 -1.28 -4.54
C LYS A 136 14.83 -2.22 -5.68
N GLY A 137 13.85 -2.94 -6.17
CA GLY A 137 14.04 -3.91 -7.26
C GLY A 137 12.72 -4.57 -7.66
N THR A 138 12.79 -5.51 -8.57
CA THR A 138 11.63 -6.39 -8.85
C THR A 138 11.25 -7.17 -7.61
N ALA A 139 10.03 -7.72 -7.57
CA ALA A 139 9.64 -8.59 -6.46
C ALA A 139 10.62 -9.76 -6.30
N ASP A 140 11.12 -10.32 -7.40
CA ASP A 140 12.12 -11.39 -7.38
C ASP A 140 13.44 -10.95 -6.74
N ASP A 141 13.97 -9.77 -7.10
CA ASP A 141 15.19 -9.19 -6.50
C ASP A 141 15.04 -9.08 -4.98
N ILE A 142 13.92 -8.54 -4.50
CA ILE A 142 13.72 -8.23 -3.08
C ILE A 142 13.41 -9.49 -2.25
N PHE A 143 12.63 -10.42 -2.77
CA PHE A 143 12.22 -11.61 -2.00
C PHE A 143 13.22 -12.75 -2.06
N HIS A 144 13.98 -12.90 -3.16
CA HIS A 144 14.92 -14.01 -3.33
C HIS A 144 16.39 -13.58 -3.26
N HIS A 145 16.70 -12.31 -3.57
CA HIS A 145 18.05 -11.79 -3.62
C HIS A 145 18.26 -10.49 -2.81
N PRO A 146 17.67 -10.37 -1.59
CA PRO A 146 17.78 -9.14 -0.79
C PRO A 146 19.23 -8.83 -0.47
N ALA A 147 19.64 -7.59 -0.63
CA ALA A 147 21.02 -7.15 -0.44
C ALA A 147 21.22 -6.29 0.82
N HIS A 148 20.21 -5.49 1.21
CA HIS A 148 20.31 -4.68 2.42
C HIS A 148 20.04 -5.54 3.67
N PRO A 149 20.86 -5.45 4.74
CA PRO A 149 20.70 -6.24 5.96
C PRO A 149 19.31 -6.12 6.63
N TYR A 150 18.66 -4.95 6.54
CA TYR A 150 17.28 -4.79 7.00
C TYR A 150 16.29 -5.64 6.18
N THR A 151 16.40 -5.62 4.85
CA THR A 151 15.53 -6.43 3.96
C THR A 151 15.74 -7.92 4.24
N ILE A 152 16.99 -8.35 4.40
CA ILE A 152 17.33 -9.73 4.79
C ILE A 152 16.68 -10.08 6.14
N GLY A 153 16.75 -9.17 7.11
CA GLY A 153 16.12 -9.32 8.42
C GLY A 153 14.60 -9.45 8.33
N LEU A 154 13.95 -8.62 7.50
CA LEU A 154 12.51 -8.70 7.24
C LEU A 154 12.11 -10.07 6.66
N MET A 155 12.87 -10.58 5.67
CA MET A 155 12.60 -11.89 5.07
C MET A 155 12.77 -13.03 6.09
N LYS A 156 13.78 -12.95 6.98
CA LYS A 156 14.00 -13.92 8.06
C LYS A 156 12.90 -13.88 9.15
N SER A 157 12.31 -12.72 9.38
CA SER A 157 11.25 -12.54 10.39
C SER A 157 9.90 -13.11 9.95
N LYS A 158 9.75 -13.49 8.67
CA LYS A 158 8.51 -14.04 8.13
C LYS A 158 8.31 -15.49 8.57
N PRO A 159 7.16 -15.84 9.20
CA PRO A 159 6.85 -17.23 9.51
C PRO A 159 6.67 -18.03 8.20
N VAL A 160 7.37 -19.16 8.11
CA VAL A 160 7.24 -20.09 6.98
C VAL A 160 6.20 -21.14 7.33
N VAL A 161 5.11 -21.22 6.57
CA VAL A 161 4.06 -22.22 6.76
C VAL A 161 4.67 -23.63 6.65
N GLY A 162 4.39 -24.47 7.66
CA GLY A 162 4.88 -25.85 7.69
C GLY A 162 6.26 -26.07 8.35
N LYS A 163 6.99 -25.00 8.69
CA LYS A 163 8.19 -25.14 9.55
C LYS A 163 7.84 -24.75 10.99
N LYS A 164 7.96 -25.70 11.94
CA LYS A 164 7.99 -25.38 13.37
C LYS A 164 9.32 -24.68 13.65
N VAL A 165 9.27 -23.38 13.87
CA VAL A 165 10.39 -22.59 14.36
C VAL A 165 10.09 -22.29 15.84
N GLU A 166 10.98 -22.62 16.75
CA GLU A 166 10.79 -22.38 18.18
C GLU A 166 10.75 -20.88 18.49
N GLU A 167 11.54 -20.06 17.77
CA GLU A 167 11.54 -18.60 17.87
C GLU A 167 11.64 -17.98 16.47
N LEU A 168 10.82 -16.97 16.21
CA LEU A 168 10.94 -16.15 14.98
C LEU A 168 12.14 -15.21 15.12
N TYR A 169 12.90 -15.07 14.05
CA TYR A 169 13.98 -14.08 13.99
C TYR A 169 13.43 -12.68 14.24
N ASN A 170 14.01 -11.97 15.18
CA ASN A 170 13.67 -10.58 15.48
C ASN A 170 14.88 -9.69 15.20
N ILE A 171 14.68 -8.61 14.43
CA ILE A 171 15.73 -7.62 14.18
C ILE A 171 16.03 -6.90 15.50
N PRO A 172 17.27 -6.97 16.02
CA PRO A 172 17.61 -6.42 17.34
C PRO A 172 17.48 -4.89 17.37
N GLY A 173 17.39 -4.34 18.60
CA GLY A 173 17.40 -2.91 18.86
C GLY A 173 16.10 -2.18 18.46
N SER A 174 16.11 -0.86 18.57
CA SER A 174 14.96 0.01 18.30
C SER A 174 15.17 0.86 17.05
N VAL A 175 14.07 1.24 16.42
CA VAL A 175 14.11 2.20 15.29
C VAL A 175 14.61 3.55 15.82
N PRO A 176 15.53 4.25 15.11
CA PRO A 176 16.07 5.52 15.56
C PRO A 176 14.96 6.58 15.65
N ASN A 177 15.11 7.50 16.61
CA ASN A 177 14.23 8.66 16.71
C ASN A 177 14.40 9.53 15.46
N PRO A 178 13.31 9.92 14.76
CA PRO A 178 13.39 10.70 13.53
C PRO A 178 13.85 12.16 13.73
N VAL A 179 14.07 12.58 14.98
CA VAL A 179 14.56 13.92 15.31
C VAL A 179 16.09 13.95 15.26
N ASN A 180 16.65 14.94 14.53
CA ASN A 180 18.10 15.13 14.39
C ASN A 180 18.85 13.88 13.87
N MET A 181 18.33 13.26 12.81
CA MET A 181 18.91 12.06 12.23
C MET A 181 20.38 12.27 11.84
N PRO A 182 21.26 11.31 12.17
CA PRO A 182 22.67 11.40 11.86
C PRO A 182 22.94 11.32 10.35
N ASN A 183 24.12 11.73 9.91
CA ASN A 183 24.51 11.66 8.49
C ASN A 183 25.22 10.33 8.14
N TYR A 184 24.83 9.22 8.76
CA TYR A 184 25.32 7.87 8.47
C TYR A 184 24.13 6.91 8.27
N CYS A 185 24.40 5.63 8.01
CA CYS A 185 23.38 4.61 7.80
C CYS A 185 22.44 4.48 9.01
N TYR A 186 21.15 4.74 8.84
CA TYR A 186 20.16 4.71 9.93
C TYR A 186 19.93 3.33 10.52
N PHE A 187 20.26 2.27 9.78
CA PHE A 187 20.17 0.89 10.25
C PHE A 187 21.43 0.41 10.98
N ARG A 188 22.54 1.19 10.99
CA ARG A 188 23.82 0.82 11.51
C ARG A 188 23.76 0.15 12.89
N ASP A 189 23.10 0.77 13.86
CA ASP A 189 23.08 0.32 15.26
C ASP A 189 22.27 -0.98 15.49
N ARG A 190 21.57 -1.42 14.46
CA ARG A 190 20.79 -2.69 14.41
C ARG A 190 21.38 -3.70 13.41
N CYS A 191 22.45 -3.34 12.75
CA CYS A 191 23.00 -4.11 11.64
C CYS A 191 24.03 -5.11 12.15
N GLU A 192 23.77 -6.41 12.00
CA GLU A 192 24.72 -7.48 12.34
C GLU A 192 25.94 -7.48 11.40
N MET A 193 25.85 -6.81 10.25
CA MET A 193 26.91 -6.71 9.22
C MET A 193 27.61 -5.35 9.24
N GLN A 194 27.46 -4.57 10.33
CA GLN A 194 28.10 -3.25 10.41
C GLN A 194 29.62 -3.33 10.29
N CYS A 195 30.22 -2.33 9.65
CA CYS A 195 31.66 -2.16 9.53
C CYS A 195 32.05 -0.68 9.72
N ASP A 196 33.33 -0.38 9.74
CA ASP A 196 33.84 0.98 9.97
C ASP A 196 33.33 1.99 8.94
N MET A 197 33.09 1.57 7.70
CA MET A 197 32.50 2.42 6.66
C MET A 197 31.10 2.89 6.99
N CYS A 198 30.34 2.14 7.81
CA CYS A 198 28.99 2.49 8.19
C CYS A 198 28.91 3.71 9.15
N ALA A 199 30.04 4.12 9.74
CA ALA A 199 30.16 5.31 10.58
C ALA A 199 30.41 6.61 9.77
N GLY A 200 30.63 6.48 8.47
CA GLY A 200 30.91 7.59 7.56
C GLY A 200 29.64 8.33 7.13
N LYS A 201 29.63 8.83 5.90
CA LYS A 201 28.45 9.46 5.30
C LYS A 201 27.37 8.42 5.01
N TYR A 202 26.11 8.88 4.92
CA TYR A 202 25.01 8.02 4.49
C TYR A 202 25.35 7.33 3.16
N PRO A 203 25.18 6.00 3.05
CA PRO A 203 25.64 5.26 1.89
C PRO A 203 24.94 5.72 0.61
N PRO A 204 25.67 5.87 -0.51
CA PRO A 204 25.05 6.15 -1.79
C PRO A 204 24.25 4.94 -2.29
N SER A 205 23.33 5.19 -3.21
CA SER A 205 22.62 4.10 -3.90
C SER A 205 23.57 3.44 -4.92
N ILE A 206 23.74 2.13 -4.80
CA ILE A 206 24.56 1.29 -5.67
C ILE A 206 23.63 0.41 -6.51
N ARG A 207 23.85 0.37 -7.81
CA ARG A 207 23.14 -0.52 -8.73
C ARG A 207 23.80 -1.89 -8.72
N ILE A 208 23.03 -2.93 -8.35
CA ILE A 208 23.47 -4.33 -8.36
C ILE A 208 23.17 -4.97 -9.72
N SER A 209 21.99 -4.70 -10.27
CA SER A 209 21.55 -5.14 -11.60
C SER A 209 20.78 -4.01 -12.30
N ASP A 210 20.23 -4.29 -13.50
CA ASP A 210 19.41 -3.29 -14.21
C ASP A 210 18.14 -2.92 -13.45
N THR A 211 17.63 -3.81 -12.60
CA THR A 211 16.40 -3.62 -11.83
C THR A 211 16.65 -3.39 -10.34
N HIS A 212 17.82 -3.77 -9.80
CA HIS A 212 18.09 -3.85 -8.38
C HIS A 212 19.08 -2.78 -7.91
N VAL A 213 18.67 -1.98 -6.94
CA VAL A 213 19.46 -0.88 -6.35
C VAL A 213 19.41 -0.97 -4.83
N VAL A 214 20.55 -0.79 -4.17
CA VAL A 214 20.71 -0.80 -2.71
C VAL A 214 21.50 0.38 -2.21
N SER A 215 21.16 0.89 -1.03
CA SER A 215 21.90 1.94 -0.31
C SER A 215 22.58 1.33 0.92
N CYS A 216 23.69 0.65 0.66
CA CYS A 216 24.47 -0.04 1.69
C CYS A 216 25.98 0.03 1.39
#